data_689f749985acfc721f56853305e6fd5e
#
_entry.id   689f749985acfc721f56853305e6fd5e
#
_cell.length_a   1.000
_cell.length_b   1.000
_cell.length_c   1.000
_cell.angle_alpha   90.00
_cell.angle_beta   90.00
_cell.angle_gamma   90.00
#
_symmetry.space_group_name_H-M   'P 1'
#
loop_
_entity.id
_entity.type
_entity.pdbx_description
1 polymer ?
#
loop_
_entity_poly.entity_id
_entity_poly.type
_entity_poly.pdbx_seq_one_letter_code
_entity_poly.pdbx_strand_id
1 'polypeptide(L)'
;MAARDTLITELRRHALVVGEVTLTSGQKASYYVDAKRAILRPAAFGALGELVASYAREWEATAVGGLTMGADAPACAALAGGADVKAFFVRKETKQHGLQRRVEGPPLEQGERCLIVEDVVTTGGSTIQAIEAIRAEGHDVCGIIAVLDRLAGGGEAIRRASDGAPYEPLTTIDDVYPDRPDRVESAELRQ
;
A
#
# COMPACT_ATOMS: atom_id res chain seq x y z
N MET A 1 9.69 -9.12 -19.13
CA MET A 1 8.46 -8.34 -18.82
C MET A 1 8.83 -7.45 -17.66
N ALA A 2 8.51 -6.16 -17.70
CA ALA A 2 8.82 -5.28 -16.58
C ALA A 2 8.05 -5.72 -15.32
N ALA A 3 8.61 -5.53 -14.14
CA ALA A 3 7.98 -5.96 -12.87
C ALA A 3 6.56 -5.41 -12.72
N ARG A 4 6.34 -4.15 -13.12
CA ARG A 4 5.01 -3.52 -13.10
C ARG A 4 4.00 -4.26 -13.99
N ASP A 5 4.39 -4.69 -15.20
CA ASP A 5 3.49 -5.42 -16.10
C ASP A 5 3.11 -6.80 -15.54
N THR A 6 4.07 -7.45 -14.90
CA THR A 6 3.83 -8.72 -14.18
C THR A 6 2.84 -8.51 -13.05
N LEU A 7 3.04 -7.48 -12.23
CA LEU A 7 2.15 -7.14 -11.11
C LEU A 7 0.72 -6.85 -11.61
N ILE A 8 0.55 -6.02 -12.67
CA ILE A 8 -0.76 -5.73 -13.28
C ILE A 8 -1.43 -7.01 -13.77
N THR A 9 -0.69 -7.88 -14.47
CA THR A 9 -1.22 -9.14 -15.01
C THR A 9 -1.73 -10.04 -13.90
N GLU A 10 -0.97 -10.18 -12.82
CA GLU A 10 -1.35 -11.01 -11.67
C GLU A 10 -2.53 -10.41 -10.88
N LEU A 11 -2.57 -9.09 -10.72
CA LEU A 11 -3.71 -8.40 -10.10
C LEU A 11 -5.00 -8.60 -10.91
N ARG A 12 -4.95 -8.44 -12.23
CA ARG A 12 -6.11 -8.69 -13.12
C ARG A 12 -6.61 -10.12 -12.98
N ARG A 13 -5.69 -11.07 -12.95
CA ARG A 13 -6.01 -12.50 -12.95
C ARG A 13 -6.56 -12.99 -11.61
N HIS A 14 -6.07 -12.45 -10.49
CA HIS A 14 -6.29 -13.07 -9.18
C HIS A 14 -6.95 -12.15 -8.15
N ALA A 15 -6.79 -10.83 -8.26
CA ALA A 15 -7.30 -9.88 -7.28
C ALA A 15 -8.69 -9.35 -7.61
N LEU A 16 -9.03 -9.25 -8.91
CA LEU A 16 -10.30 -8.69 -9.37
C LEU A 16 -11.42 -9.72 -9.28
N VAL A 17 -12.50 -9.36 -8.61
CA VAL A 17 -13.76 -10.12 -8.54
C VAL A 17 -14.85 -9.27 -9.16
N VAL A 18 -15.33 -9.66 -10.34
CA VAL A 18 -16.43 -8.98 -11.04
C VAL A 18 -17.76 -9.66 -10.69
N GLY A 19 -18.77 -8.85 -10.35
CA GLY A 19 -20.08 -9.30 -9.93
C GLY A 19 -20.58 -8.53 -8.71
N GLU A 20 -21.84 -8.77 -8.32
CA GLU A 20 -22.41 -8.12 -7.13
C GLU A 20 -21.68 -8.60 -5.86
N VAL A 21 -21.04 -7.67 -5.17
CA VAL A 21 -20.34 -7.91 -3.91
C VAL A 21 -20.89 -6.98 -2.85
N THR A 22 -21.20 -7.53 -1.67
CA THR A 22 -21.56 -6.71 -0.51
C THR A 22 -20.32 -6.33 0.24
N LEU A 23 -20.03 -5.02 0.33
CA LEU A 23 -18.90 -4.47 1.08
C LEU A 23 -19.14 -4.55 2.60
N THR A 24 -18.08 -4.39 3.39
CA THR A 24 -18.16 -4.36 4.86
C THR A 24 -19.08 -3.24 5.38
N SER A 25 -19.26 -2.16 4.60
CA SER A 25 -20.23 -1.10 4.88
C SER A 25 -21.69 -1.49 4.65
N GLY A 26 -21.96 -2.67 4.10
CA GLY A 26 -23.30 -3.12 3.66
C GLY A 26 -23.69 -2.60 2.26
N GLN A 27 -22.89 -1.76 1.63
CA GLN A 27 -23.15 -1.29 0.27
C GLN A 27 -22.85 -2.37 -0.76
N LYS A 28 -23.64 -2.40 -1.85
CA LYS A 28 -23.41 -3.27 -3.00
C LYS A 28 -22.45 -2.59 -3.98
N ALA A 29 -21.47 -3.36 -4.45
CA ALA A 29 -20.57 -2.95 -5.51
C ALA A 29 -20.63 -3.96 -6.66
N SER A 30 -20.37 -3.50 -7.88
CA SER A 30 -20.33 -4.35 -9.09
C SER A 30 -19.02 -5.10 -9.26
N TYR A 31 -18.02 -4.78 -8.46
CA TYR A 31 -16.73 -5.47 -8.39
C TYR A 31 -16.04 -5.21 -7.05
N TYR A 32 -15.09 -6.07 -6.73
CA TYR A 32 -14.21 -5.94 -5.56
C TYR A 32 -12.77 -6.27 -5.95
N VAL A 33 -11.80 -5.63 -5.30
CA VAL A 33 -10.39 -5.93 -5.48
C VAL A 33 -9.79 -6.33 -4.14
N ASP A 34 -9.24 -7.55 -4.09
CA ASP A 34 -8.44 -8.05 -2.98
C ASP A 34 -7.03 -8.34 -3.48
N ALA A 35 -6.14 -7.37 -3.32
CA ALA A 35 -4.77 -7.47 -3.80
C ALA A 35 -4.00 -8.64 -3.16
N LYS A 36 -4.33 -9.04 -1.92
CA LYS A 36 -3.69 -10.16 -1.22
C LYS A 36 -3.82 -11.49 -1.98
N ARG A 37 -4.91 -11.69 -2.72
CA ARG A 37 -5.11 -12.88 -3.55
C ARG A 37 -4.10 -13.00 -4.69
N ALA A 38 -3.53 -11.90 -5.12
CA ALA A 38 -2.49 -11.84 -6.15
C ALA A 38 -1.09 -11.73 -5.52
N ILE A 39 -0.85 -10.73 -4.67
CA ILE A 39 0.49 -10.40 -4.16
C ILE A 39 1.10 -11.46 -3.24
N LEU A 40 0.30 -12.38 -2.73
CA LEU A 40 0.77 -13.57 -1.98
C LEU A 40 1.04 -14.78 -2.91
N ARG A 41 1.14 -14.56 -4.23
CA ARG A 41 1.54 -15.58 -5.20
C ARG A 41 2.96 -15.30 -5.70
N PRO A 42 3.76 -16.34 -6.03
CA PRO A 42 5.19 -16.18 -6.32
C PRO A 42 5.52 -15.11 -7.36
N ALA A 43 4.82 -15.09 -8.50
CA ALA A 43 5.11 -14.15 -9.58
C ALA A 43 4.83 -12.69 -9.17
N ALA A 44 3.66 -12.43 -8.57
CA ALA A 44 3.31 -11.10 -8.11
C ALA A 44 4.16 -10.67 -6.92
N PHE A 45 4.47 -11.58 -5.98
CA PHE A 45 5.31 -11.30 -4.82
C PHE A 45 6.72 -10.90 -5.24
N GLY A 46 7.34 -11.63 -6.19
CA GLY A 46 8.64 -11.28 -6.73
C GLY A 46 8.66 -9.91 -7.43
N ALA A 47 7.66 -9.66 -8.30
CA ALA A 47 7.52 -8.38 -8.99
C ALA A 47 7.29 -7.22 -8.00
N LEU A 48 6.47 -7.42 -6.99
CA LEU A 48 6.23 -6.45 -5.92
C LEU A 48 7.52 -6.15 -5.14
N GLY A 49 8.28 -7.18 -4.81
CA GLY A 49 9.56 -7.04 -4.12
C GLY A 49 10.56 -6.19 -4.90
N GLU A 50 10.71 -6.44 -6.20
CA GLU A 50 11.58 -5.65 -7.09
C GLU A 50 11.16 -4.17 -7.10
N LEU A 51 9.87 -3.89 -7.23
CA LEU A 51 9.34 -2.52 -7.27
C LEU A 51 9.54 -1.79 -5.93
N VAL A 52 9.12 -2.39 -4.81
CA VAL A 52 9.25 -1.76 -3.50
C VAL A 52 10.72 -1.56 -3.12
N ALA A 53 11.59 -2.54 -3.41
CA ALA A 53 13.02 -2.40 -3.20
C ALA A 53 13.66 -1.28 -4.04
N SER A 54 13.15 -1.03 -5.26
CA SER A 54 13.59 0.10 -6.08
C SER A 54 13.28 1.44 -5.43
N TYR A 55 12.04 1.64 -4.98
CA TYR A 55 11.63 2.87 -4.28
C TYR A 55 12.32 3.03 -2.92
N ALA A 56 12.53 1.92 -2.19
CA ALA A 56 13.28 1.96 -0.94
C ALA A 56 14.70 2.51 -1.13
N ARG A 57 15.37 2.12 -2.22
CA ARG A 57 16.70 2.67 -2.58
C ARG A 57 16.60 4.12 -3.04
N GLU A 58 15.64 4.45 -3.90
CA GLU A 58 15.46 5.80 -4.45
C GLU A 58 15.21 6.83 -3.36
N TRP A 59 14.39 6.49 -2.37
CA TRP A 59 14.02 7.39 -1.28
C TRP A 59 14.87 7.18 -0.02
N GLU A 60 15.95 6.41 -0.13
CA GLU A 60 16.89 6.14 0.96
C GLU A 60 16.19 5.63 2.24
N ALA A 61 15.21 4.77 2.07
CA ALA A 61 14.50 4.16 3.19
C ALA A 61 15.42 3.21 3.95
N THR A 62 15.31 3.23 5.28
CA THR A 62 16.01 2.31 6.19
C THR A 62 15.05 1.32 6.83
N ALA A 63 13.76 1.60 6.75
CA ALA A 63 12.70 0.72 7.21
C ALA A 63 11.49 0.78 6.28
N VAL A 64 10.71 -0.31 6.17
CA VAL A 64 9.51 -0.42 5.34
C VAL A 64 8.41 -1.11 6.11
N GLY A 65 7.19 -0.58 6.03
CA GLY A 65 6.04 -1.19 6.73
C GLY A 65 4.76 -0.37 6.59
N GLY A 66 3.74 -0.75 7.35
CA GLY A 66 2.46 -0.06 7.33
C GLY A 66 1.43 -0.78 8.18
N LEU A 67 0.15 -0.43 8.02
CA LEU A 67 -0.92 -0.97 8.86
C LEU A 67 -1.22 -2.43 8.52
N THR A 68 -1.16 -3.30 9.54
CA THR A 68 -1.49 -4.72 9.37
C THR A 68 -2.98 -4.89 9.04
N MET A 69 -3.38 -5.86 8.19
CA MET A 69 -2.65 -6.88 7.44
C MET A 69 -2.33 -6.45 6.00
N GLY A 70 -2.81 -5.31 5.53
CA GLY A 70 -2.63 -4.86 4.14
C GLY A 70 -1.15 -4.69 3.79
N ALA A 71 -0.40 -4.04 4.67
CA ALA A 71 1.00 -3.72 4.47
C ALA A 71 1.98 -4.88 4.65
N ASP A 72 1.56 -5.99 5.29
CA ASP A 72 2.49 -7.05 5.70
C ASP A 72 3.19 -7.70 4.49
N ALA A 73 2.42 -8.04 3.46
CA ALA A 73 2.98 -8.66 2.26
C ALA A 73 3.90 -7.72 1.47
N PRO A 74 3.55 -6.44 1.18
CA PRO A 74 4.46 -5.48 0.56
C PRO A 74 5.74 -5.24 1.35
N ALA A 75 5.66 -5.16 2.68
CA ALA A 75 6.84 -4.98 3.53
C ALA A 75 7.78 -6.19 3.46
N CYS A 76 7.25 -7.41 3.57
CA CYS A 76 8.04 -8.63 3.41
C CYS A 76 8.61 -8.78 1.99
N ALA A 77 7.85 -8.38 0.97
CA ALA A 77 8.29 -8.44 -0.40
C ALA A 77 9.51 -7.54 -0.66
N ALA A 78 9.61 -6.38 0.00
CA ALA A 78 10.78 -5.51 -0.10
C ALA A 78 12.08 -6.22 0.30
N LEU A 79 12.05 -6.97 1.41
CA LEU A 79 13.20 -7.78 1.86
C LEU A 79 13.56 -8.86 0.84
N ALA A 80 12.54 -9.57 0.33
CA ALA A 80 12.74 -10.60 -0.69
C ALA A 80 13.25 -10.03 -2.02
N GLY A 81 12.92 -8.78 -2.34
CA GLY A 81 13.42 -8.02 -3.48
C GLY A 81 14.83 -7.43 -3.30
N GLY A 82 15.48 -7.73 -2.17
CA GLY A 82 16.86 -7.31 -1.88
C GLY A 82 16.99 -5.87 -1.41
N ALA A 83 15.95 -5.29 -0.81
CA ALA A 83 16.09 -4.04 -0.09
C ALA A 83 16.87 -4.25 1.22
N ASP A 84 17.86 -3.41 1.47
CA ASP A 84 18.59 -3.39 2.74
C ASP A 84 17.87 -2.51 3.76
N VAL A 85 16.74 -2.99 4.27
CA VAL A 85 15.84 -2.27 5.17
C VAL A 85 15.32 -3.19 6.27
N LYS A 86 14.85 -2.61 7.37
CA LYS A 86 14.06 -3.32 8.39
C LYS A 86 12.60 -3.37 7.93
N ALA A 87 11.91 -4.51 8.08
CA ALA A 87 10.45 -4.56 7.90
C ALA A 87 9.75 -4.41 9.26
N PHE A 88 8.68 -3.61 9.30
CA PHE A 88 7.86 -3.41 10.49
C PHE A 88 6.36 -3.49 10.16
N PHE A 89 5.54 -3.74 11.18
CA PHE A 89 4.08 -3.77 11.07
C PHE A 89 3.44 -2.82 12.07
N VAL A 90 2.46 -2.03 11.63
CA VAL A 90 1.71 -1.14 12.51
C VAL A 90 0.40 -1.79 12.89
N ARG A 91 0.15 -1.97 14.18
CA ARG A 91 -1.10 -2.50 14.71
C ARG A 91 -2.22 -1.46 14.62
N LYS A 92 -3.44 -1.92 14.36
CA LYS A 92 -4.64 -1.05 14.42
C LYS A 92 -4.86 -0.47 15.79
N GLU A 93 -4.59 -1.28 16.83
CA GLU A 93 -4.78 -0.91 18.25
C GLU A 93 -3.48 -1.08 19.02
N THR A 94 -3.31 -0.25 20.05
CA THR A 94 -2.19 -0.35 20.99
C THR A 94 -2.33 -1.64 21.82
N LYS A 95 -1.21 -2.30 22.14
CA LYS A 95 -1.21 -3.43 23.09
C LYS A 95 -1.73 -2.97 24.45
N GLN A 96 -2.67 -3.74 25.03
CA GLN A 96 -3.15 -3.50 26.39
C GLN A 96 -2.12 -3.88 27.47
N HIS A 97 -1.12 -4.72 27.11
CA HIS A 97 -0.07 -5.20 28.01
C HIS A 97 1.30 -5.09 27.35
N GLY A 98 2.36 -4.86 28.13
CA GLY A 98 3.74 -4.72 27.69
C GLY A 98 4.10 -3.28 27.34
N LEU A 99 4.98 -3.07 26.34
CA LEU A 99 5.54 -1.75 25.99
C LEU A 99 4.55 -0.78 25.34
N GLN A 100 3.27 -1.13 25.20
CA GLN A 100 2.20 -0.30 24.61
C GLN A 100 2.54 0.31 23.22
N ARG A 101 3.48 -0.29 22.48
CA ARG A 101 3.87 0.17 21.16
C ARG A 101 2.90 -0.34 20.10
N ARG A 102 2.68 0.50 19.07
CA ARG A 102 1.91 0.12 17.88
C ARG A 102 2.77 -0.52 16.81
N VAL A 103 4.08 -0.27 16.81
CA VAL A 103 5.02 -0.78 15.82
C VAL A 103 5.64 -2.10 16.31
N GLU A 104 5.55 -3.13 15.48
CA GLU A 104 6.09 -4.47 15.70
C GLU A 104 7.18 -4.77 14.67
N GLY A 105 8.24 -5.48 15.07
CA GLY A 105 9.37 -5.83 14.22
C GLY A 105 10.69 -5.55 14.90
N PRO A 106 11.79 -5.47 14.14
CA PRO A 106 13.06 -4.99 14.64
C PRO A 106 12.93 -3.58 15.23
N PRO A 107 13.64 -3.24 16.31
CA PRO A 107 13.60 -1.89 16.86
C PRO A 107 13.96 -0.85 15.79
N LEU A 108 13.12 0.17 15.65
CA LEU A 108 13.44 1.34 14.87
C LEU A 108 14.27 2.30 15.74
N GLU A 109 15.40 2.75 15.21
CA GLU A 109 16.31 3.66 15.89
C GLU A 109 16.02 5.11 15.52
N GLN A 110 16.53 6.05 16.30
CA GLN A 110 16.36 7.46 15.98
C GLN A 110 16.98 7.79 14.60
N GLY A 111 16.21 8.48 13.76
CA GLY A 111 16.62 8.84 12.39
C GLY A 111 16.27 7.81 11.34
N GLU A 112 15.52 6.75 11.68
CA GLU A 112 14.99 5.81 10.68
C GLU A 112 14.08 6.53 9.69
N ARG A 113 14.31 6.24 8.42
CA ARG A 113 13.55 6.75 7.28
C ARG A 113 12.56 5.67 6.83
N CYS A 114 11.31 5.82 7.21
CA CYS A 114 10.27 4.80 7.02
C CYS A 114 9.55 4.98 5.69
N LEU A 115 9.59 3.96 4.85
CA LEU A 115 8.75 3.81 3.67
C LEU A 115 7.43 3.16 4.10
N ILE A 116 6.32 3.86 3.95
CA ILE A 116 4.99 3.31 4.24
C ILE A 116 4.47 2.57 3.01
N VAL A 117 3.95 1.37 3.22
CA VAL A 117 3.35 0.55 2.15
C VAL A 117 1.91 0.16 2.49
N GLU A 118 1.08 -0.02 1.45
CA GLU A 118 -0.32 -0.45 1.57
C GLU A 118 -0.69 -1.37 0.40
N ASP A 119 -1.56 -2.36 0.61
CA ASP A 119 -2.03 -3.24 -0.46
C ASP A 119 -3.05 -2.54 -1.38
N VAL A 120 -4.08 -1.92 -0.82
CA VAL A 120 -5.14 -1.22 -1.59
C VAL A 120 -5.53 0.09 -0.91
N VAL A 121 -5.37 1.18 -1.63
CA VAL A 121 -5.85 2.50 -1.20
C VAL A 121 -7.24 2.76 -1.78
N THR A 122 -8.22 3.00 -0.89
CA THR A 122 -9.56 3.49 -1.25
C THR A 122 -9.75 4.91 -0.70
N THR A 123 -9.84 5.05 0.62
CA THR A 123 -9.98 6.36 1.29
C THR A 123 -8.67 6.85 1.90
N GLY A 124 -7.66 6.00 1.97
CA GLY A 124 -6.35 6.31 2.57
C GLY A 124 -6.28 6.21 4.10
N GLY A 125 -7.38 5.89 4.77
CA GLY A 125 -7.43 5.90 6.23
C GLY A 125 -6.42 4.97 6.91
N SER A 126 -6.20 3.76 6.40
CA SER A 126 -5.20 2.82 6.92
C SER A 126 -3.78 3.37 6.80
N THR A 127 -3.47 3.91 5.63
CA THR A 127 -2.16 4.49 5.34
C THR A 127 -1.88 5.71 6.23
N ILE A 128 -2.88 6.58 6.42
CA ILE A 128 -2.77 7.77 7.31
C ILE A 128 -2.52 7.33 8.75
N GLN A 129 -3.23 6.31 9.25
CA GLN A 129 -2.98 5.76 10.59
C GLN A 129 -1.56 5.20 10.75
N ALA A 130 -0.99 4.61 9.70
CA ALA A 130 0.40 4.13 9.73
C ALA A 130 1.38 5.31 9.79
N ILE A 131 1.17 6.36 8.99
CA ILE A 131 1.97 7.59 9.00
C ILE A 131 1.95 8.22 10.41
N GLU A 132 0.77 8.38 10.99
CA GLU A 132 0.59 8.95 12.34
C GLU A 132 1.31 8.11 13.41
N ALA A 133 1.20 6.77 13.34
CA ALA A 133 1.85 5.89 14.30
C ALA A 133 3.37 5.98 14.24
N ILE A 134 3.96 6.03 13.06
CA ILE A 134 5.41 6.16 12.85
C ILE A 134 5.91 7.52 13.34
N ARG A 135 5.22 8.59 13.04
CA ARG A 135 5.56 9.94 13.52
C ARG A 135 5.41 10.07 15.04
N ALA A 136 4.39 9.44 15.61
CA ALA A 136 4.22 9.43 17.07
C ALA A 136 5.35 8.71 17.83
N GLU A 137 6.04 7.77 17.17
CA GLU A 137 7.25 7.13 17.70
C GLU A 137 8.55 7.90 17.38
N GLY A 138 8.45 9.06 16.71
CA GLY A 138 9.58 9.97 16.44
C GLY A 138 10.37 9.62 15.18
N HIS A 139 9.80 8.88 14.22
CA HIS A 139 10.46 8.51 12.98
C HIS A 139 9.94 9.30 11.78
N ASP A 140 10.79 9.45 10.76
CA ASP A 140 10.46 10.14 9.52
C ASP A 140 9.78 9.20 8.52
N VAL A 141 8.80 9.75 7.78
CA VAL A 141 8.20 9.06 6.63
C VAL A 141 8.86 9.61 5.36
N CYS A 142 9.66 8.79 4.68
CA CYS A 142 10.38 9.18 3.48
C CYS A 142 9.59 9.00 2.17
N GLY A 143 8.51 8.24 2.22
CA GLY A 143 7.63 8.02 1.07
C GLY A 143 6.51 7.04 1.38
N ILE A 144 5.53 6.97 0.49
CA ILE A 144 4.36 6.09 0.61
C ILE A 144 4.13 5.37 -0.72
N ILE A 145 3.97 4.06 -0.69
CA ILE A 145 3.64 3.22 -1.85
C ILE A 145 2.32 2.50 -1.60
N ALA A 146 1.43 2.55 -2.59
CA ALA A 146 0.27 1.67 -2.67
C ALA A 146 0.49 0.62 -3.77
N VAL A 147 0.20 -0.65 -3.50
CA VAL A 147 0.21 -1.66 -4.56
C VAL A 147 -0.86 -1.34 -5.59
N LEU A 148 -2.06 -0.96 -5.13
CA LEU A 148 -3.16 -0.52 -6.00
C LEU A 148 -3.90 0.68 -5.41
N ASP A 149 -4.02 1.77 -6.18
CA ASP A 149 -4.91 2.89 -5.86
C ASP A 149 -6.24 2.73 -6.62
N ARG A 150 -7.34 2.75 -5.89
CA ARG A 150 -8.70 2.68 -6.47
C ARG A 150 -9.18 3.99 -7.08
N LEU A 151 -8.38 5.06 -7.03
CA LEU A 151 -8.71 6.40 -7.52
C LEU A 151 -10.00 6.97 -6.89
N ALA A 152 -10.27 6.63 -5.64
CA ALA A 152 -11.45 7.05 -4.88
C ALA A 152 -11.15 8.19 -3.89
N GLY A 153 -10.14 9.02 -4.18
CA GLY A 153 -9.74 10.17 -3.37
C GLY A 153 -8.73 9.87 -2.26
N GLY A 154 -8.41 8.58 -2.03
CA GLY A 154 -7.47 8.17 -0.98
C GLY A 154 -6.05 8.68 -1.22
N GLY A 155 -5.57 8.65 -2.46
CA GLY A 155 -4.25 9.18 -2.81
C GLY A 155 -4.09 10.66 -2.47
N GLU A 156 -5.12 11.47 -2.70
CA GLU A 156 -5.10 12.90 -2.32
C GLU A 156 -5.13 13.09 -0.79
N ALA A 157 -5.92 12.27 -0.08
CA ALA A 157 -5.95 12.32 1.38
C ALA A 157 -4.58 11.96 1.98
N ILE A 158 -3.90 10.95 1.42
CA ILE A 158 -2.55 10.55 1.81
C ILE A 158 -1.55 11.69 1.53
N ARG A 159 -1.57 12.29 0.34
CA ARG A 159 -0.66 13.42 0.01
C ARG A 159 -0.82 14.58 0.97
N ARG A 160 -2.05 14.92 1.37
CA ARG A 160 -2.29 15.95 2.39
C ARG A 160 -1.73 15.60 3.76
N ALA A 161 -1.81 14.31 4.15
CA ALA A 161 -1.34 13.84 5.45
C ALA A 161 0.17 13.54 5.49
N SER A 162 0.81 13.39 4.31
CA SER A 162 2.19 12.97 4.20
C SER A 162 3.24 14.04 4.53
N ASP A 163 2.80 15.31 4.66
CA ASP A 163 3.69 16.45 4.96
C ASP A 163 4.89 16.55 3.98
N GLY A 164 4.58 16.40 2.70
CA GLY A 164 5.55 16.49 1.60
C GLY A 164 6.24 15.18 1.22
N ALA A 165 6.07 14.09 1.97
CA ALA A 165 6.58 12.79 1.54
C ALA A 165 5.83 12.31 0.27
N PRO A 166 6.54 11.80 -0.76
CA PRO A 166 5.93 11.39 -2.01
C PRO A 166 4.97 10.20 -1.81
N TYR A 167 3.87 10.21 -2.55
CA TYR A 167 2.94 9.08 -2.66
C TYR A 167 2.92 8.56 -4.10
N GLU A 168 3.24 7.28 -4.26
CA GLU A 168 3.30 6.63 -5.57
C GLU A 168 2.50 5.31 -5.57
N PRO A 169 1.42 5.20 -6.35
CA PRO A 169 0.76 3.93 -6.58
C PRO A 169 1.52 3.12 -7.64
N LEU A 170 1.90 1.89 -7.33
CA LEU A 170 2.53 0.97 -8.29
C LEU A 170 1.57 0.63 -9.42
N THR A 171 0.28 0.51 -9.12
CA THR A 171 -0.81 0.31 -10.08
C THR A 171 -2.05 1.07 -9.65
N THR A 172 -2.93 1.32 -10.60
CA THR A 172 -4.24 1.91 -10.35
C THR A 172 -5.37 0.95 -10.74
N ILE A 173 -6.58 1.26 -10.33
CA ILE A 173 -7.76 0.48 -10.76
C ILE A 173 -7.96 0.54 -12.28
N ASP A 174 -7.52 1.62 -12.95
CA ASP A 174 -7.58 1.74 -14.41
C ASP A 174 -6.61 0.78 -15.10
N ASP A 175 -5.47 0.48 -14.47
CA ASP A 175 -4.54 -0.55 -14.97
C ASP A 175 -5.14 -1.95 -14.83
N VAL A 176 -5.91 -2.22 -13.77
CA VAL A 176 -6.43 -3.56 -13.43
C VAL A 176 -7.79 -3.82 -14.04
N TYR A 177 -8.68 -2.84 -14.05
CA TYR A 177 -10.04 -2.94 -14.61
C TYR A 177 -10.40 -1.68 -15.41
N PRO A 178 -9.83 -1.52 -16.64
CA PRO A 178 -10.05 -0.32 -17.46
C PRO A 178 -11.51 -0.11 -17.86
N ASP A 179 -12.27 -1.18 -18.04
CA ASP A 179 -13.68 -1.14 -18.49
C ASP A 179 -14.66 -1.17 -17.29
N ARG A 180 -14.23 -0.75 -16.10
CA ARG A 180 -15.09 -0.75 -14.91
C ARG A 180 -16.28 0.21 -15.08
N PRO A 181 -17.46 -0.15 -14.53
CA PRO A 181 -18.69 0.63 -14.74
C PRO A 181 -18.72 1.99 -14.03
N ASP A 182 -17.85 2.19 -13.04
CA ASP A 182 -17.72 3.43 -12.26
C ASP A 182 -16.55 4.32 -12.74
N ARG A 183 -15.99 4.02 -13.90
CA ARG A 183 -14.95 4.85 -14.50
C ARG A 183 -15.57 6.17 -14.98
N VAL A 184 -15.19 7.28 -14.35
CA VAL A 184 -15.53 8.62 -14.85
C VAL A 184 -14.66 8.88 -16.07
N GLU A 185 -15.27 9.02 -17.24
CA GLU A 185 -14.53 9.43 -18.43
C GLU A 185 -13.99 10.85 -18.22
N SER A 186 -12.69 11.03 -18.42
CA SER A 186 -11.97 12.31 -18.20
C SER A 186 -12.45 13.47 -19.11
N ALA A 187 -13.55 13.29 -19.81
CA ALA A 187 -14.13 14.27 -20.72
C ALA A 187 -14.96 15.37 -20.02
N GLU A 188 -15.43 15.13 -18.76
CA GLU A 188 -16.27 16.12 -18.06
C GLU A 188 -15.48 17.11 -17.20
N LEU A 189 -14.17 16.96 -17.04
CA LEU A 189 -13.32 17.87 -16.28
C LEU A 189 -12.69 19.00 -17.12
N ARG A 190 -13.16 19.21 -18.39
CA ARG A 190 -12.67 20.26 -19.29
C ARG A 190 -13.76 21.26 -19.71
N GLN A 191 -14.77 21.49 -18.87
CA GLN A 191 -15.72 22.58 -19.07
C GLN A 191 -15.64 23.59 -17.93
#